data_a576bb729835400b3eeb53149dec2404
#
_entry.id   a576bb729835400b3eeb53149dec2404
#
_cell.length_a   1.000
_cell.length_b   1.000
_cell.length_c   1.000
_cell.angle_alpha   90.00
_cell.angle_beta   90.00
_cell.angle_gamma   90.00
#
_symmetry.space_group_name_H-M   'P 1'
#
loop_
_entity.id
_entity.type
_entity.pdbx_description
1 polymer ?
#
loop_
_entity_poly.entity_id
_entity_poly.type
_entity_poly.pdbx_seq_one_letter_code
_entity_poly.pdbx_strand_id
1 'polypeptide(L)'
;MSITQCTFKLVLATCLACVLAYFLDLSSAVSAGIIALLSLSDTRRSTIKLARNRLFSTLLALFIGVLSFHLTGYHIWSFGLYLALYVPLAYKFGWEIGITPSSVLVSHLLVQKSTSPDLLVNELLLFLIGTGFALTVNLYMPSRQEEIHLYHLKVEEKLKHILQRFEYYLGKGDGRNRAQLVEELDQLLEEALKLVYLDHSDHLFHQTDYHIHYFEMRQRQSRILRNMAQQINTCNLAASESLILAQLFAKIADQLSQTNPANDLLNDIESYLQVFRNRSLPKTREEFETRATLLQLLRELENFIQLKVDFYQRYSEEKSNLS
;
A
#
# COMPACT_ATOMS: atom_id res chain seq x y z
N MET A 1 -3.89 3.44 10.13
CA MET A 1 -4.90 4.23 10.90
C MET A 1 -4.98 3.67 12.31
N SER A 2 -4.92 4.50 13.37
CA SER A 2 -5.05 3.97 14.73
C SER A 2 -6.48 3.43 14.95
N ILE A 3 -6.61 2.40 15.80
CA ILE A 3 -7.91 1.80 16.16
C ILE A 3 -8.88 2.89 16.64
N THR A 4 -8.37 3.86 17.42
CA THR A 4 -9.14 4.99 17.94
C THR A 4 -9.74 5.88 16.84
N GLN A 5 -8.97 6.18 15.79
CA GLN A 5 -9.45 6.98 14.65
C GLN A 5 -10.51 6.24 13.84
N CYS A 6 -10.33 4.92 13.63
CA CYS A 6 -11.31 4.07 12.94
C CYS A 6 -12.64 4.03 13.71
N THR A 7 -12.56 3.77 15.01
CA THR A 7 -13.72 3.74 15.91
C THR A 7 -14.46 5.06 15.92
N PHE A 8 -13.73 6.19 16.05
CA PHE A 8 -14.33 7.52 16.05
C PHE A 8 -15.10 7.81 14.75
N LYS A 9 -14.54 7.48 13.59
CA LYS A 9 -15.21 7.65 12.29
C LYS A 9 -16.47 6.82 12.16
N LEU A 10 -16.40 5.53 12.55
CA LEU A 10 -17.53 4.62 12.51
C LEU A 10 -18.67 5.14 13.38
N VAL A 11 -18.37 5.51 14.63
CA VAL A 11 -19.37 6.05 15.57
C VAL A 11 -19.95 7.36 15.06
N LEU A 12 -19.10 8.29 14.61
CA LEU A 12 -19.53 9.59 14.13
C LEU A 12 -20.48 9.48 12.92
N ALA A 13 -20.10 8.72 11.89
CA ALA A 13 -20.91 8.52 10.70
C ALA A 13 -22.26 7.86 11.03
N THR A 14 -22.24 6.84 11.89
CA THR A 14 -23.43 6.10 12.32
C THR A 14 -24.38 7.01 13.09
N CYS A 15 -23.87 7.76 14.09
CA CYS A 15 -24.69 8.66 14.89
C CYS A 15 -25.30 9.78 14.06
N LEU A 16 -24.50 10.42 13.19
CA LEU A 16 -25.01 11.50 12.34
C LEU A 16 -26.07 11.02 11.36
N ALA A 17 -25.90 9.83 10.78
CA ALA A 17 -26.90 9.22 9.90
C ALA A 17 -28.21 8.92 10.64
N CYS A 18 -28.12 8.32 11.85
CA CYS A 18 -29.31 8.06 12.67
C CYS A 18 -30.05 9.36 13.06
N VAL A 19 -29.31 10.37 13.51
CA VAL A 19 -29.85 11.63 13.95
C VAL A 19 -30.57 12.34 12.80
N LEU A 20 -29.96 12.44 11.62
CA LEU A 20 -30.62 13.07 10.47
C LEU A 20 -31.87 12.31 10.02
N ALA A 21 -31.80 10.98 9.96
CA ALA A 21 -32.95 10.15 9.59
C ALA A 21 -34.09 10.30 10.59
N TYR A 22 -33.76 10.43 11.88
CA TYR A 22 -34.76 10.72 12.94
C TYR A 22 -35.40 12.09 12.78
N PHE A 23 -34.64 13.15 12.53
CA PHE A 23 -35.18 14.52 12.31
C PHE A 23 -36.03 14.64 11.04
N LEU A 24 -35.85 13.76 10.08
CA LEU A 24 -36.68 13.68 8.86
C LEU A 24 -37.91 12.80 9.03
N ASP A 25 -38.21 12.34 10.25
CA ASP A 25 -39.34 11.46 10.60
C ASP A 25 -39.37 10.17 9.74
N LEU A 26 -38.15 9.64 9.33
CA LEU A 26 -38.09 8.44 8.56
C LEU A 26 -38.35 7.21 9.42
N SER A 27 -39.13 6.28 8.90
CA SER A 27 -39.38 4.99 9.55
C SER A 27 -38.07 4.22 9.62
N SER A 28 -37.79 3.60 10.78
CA SER A 28 -36.58 2.80 10.99
C SER A 28 -35.25 3.59 10.85
N ALA A 29 -35.18 4.83 11.40
CA ALA A 29 -34.04 5.72 11.32
C ALA A 29 -32.68 5.08 11.69
N VAL A 30 -32.66 4.09 12.61
CA VAL A 30 -31.46 3.35 13.01
C VAL A 30 -30.84 2.60 11.82
N SER A 31 -31.62 2.20 10.84
CA SER A 31 -31.11 1.51 9.63
C SER A 31 -30.20 2.39 8.78
N ALA A 32 -30.41 3.72 8.77
CA ALA A 32 -29.46 4.63 8.11
C ALA A 32 -28.08 4.58 8.77
N GLY A 33 -28.02 4.48 10.10
CA GLY A 33 -26.77 4.31 10.82
C GLY A 33 -26.07 2.98 10.53
N ILE A 34 -26.84 1.89 10.47
CA ILE A 34 -26.30 0.57 10.11
C ILE A 34 -25.71 0.60 8.68
N ILE A 35 -26.41 1.25 7.74
CA ILE A 35 -25.94 1.42 6.37
C ILE A 35 -24.65 2.28 6.34
N ALA A 36 -24.57 3.34 7.14
CA ALA A 36 -23.37 4.15 7.26
C ALA A 36 -22.19 3.34 7.79
N LEU A 37 -22.39 2.56 8.86
CA LEU A 37 -21.39 1.69 9.45
C LEU A 37 -20.85 0.66 8.44
N LEU A 38 -21.73 0.01 7.71
CA LEU A 38 -21.36 -0.95 6.68
C LEU A 38 -20.69 -0.27 5.47
N SER A 39 -21.01 1.00 5.16
CA SER A 39 -20.51 1.71 3.97
C SER A 39 -19.16 2.36 4.13
N LEU A 40 -18.64 2.46 5.35
CA LEU A 40 -17.28 2.92 5.61
C LEU A 40 -16.27 1.85 5.16
N SER A 41 -15.20 2.31 4.50
CA SER A 41 -14.08 1.49 4.04
C SER A 41 -12.76 2.19 4.35
N ASP A 42 -11.65 1.46 4.26
CA ASP A 42 -10.32 1.96 4.60
C ASP A 42 -9.80 3.05 3.65
N THR A 43 -10.37 3.17 2.44
CA THR A 43 -9.93 4.14 1.43
C THR A 43 -11.11 4.90 0.82
N ARG A 44 -10.87 6.14 0.37
CA ARG A 44 -11.89 6.98 -0.30
C ARG A 44 -12.41 6.33 -1.58
N ARG A 45 -11.50 5.84 -2.41
CA ARG A 45 -11.84 5.21 -3.70
C ARG A 45 -12.66 3.94 -3.51
N SER A 46 -12.31 3.11 -2.52
CA SER A 46 -13.10 1.91 -2.20
C SER A 46 -14.48 2.27 -1.65
N THR A 47 -14.61 3.32 -0.83
CA THR A 47 -15.91 3.79 -0.32
C THR A 47 -16.83 4.25 -1.44
N ILE A 48 -16.33 4.99 -2.45
CA ILE A 48 -17.15 5.42 -3.61
C ILE A 48 -17.57 4.22 -4.46
N LYS A 49 -16.64 3.30 -4.75
CA LYS A 49 -16.95 2.07 -5.49
C LYS A 49 -18.00 1.23 -4.75
N LEU A 50 -17.85 1.13 -3.43
CA LEU A 50 -18.78 0.43 -2.54
C LEU A 50 -20.17 1.08 -2.55
N ALA A 51 -20.25 2.40 -2.41
CA ALA A 51 -21.50 3.17 -2.44
C ALA A 51 -22.23 2.99 -3.77
N ARG A 52 -21.52 3.07 -4.90
CA ARG A 52 -22.08 2.85 -6.24
C ARG A 52 -22.64 1.43 -6.40
N ASN A 53 -21.88 0.42 -6.04
CA ASN A 53 -22.32 -0.98 -6.19
C ASN A 53 -23.51 -1.27 -5.27
N ARG A 54 -23.54 -0.70 -4.07
CA ARG A 54 -24.67 -0.81 -3.14
C ARG A 54 -25.90 -0.09 -3.64
N LEU A 55 -25.75 1.07 -4.27
CA LEU A 55 -26.89 1.79 -4.86
C LEU A 55 -27.61 0.91 -5.90
N PHE A 56 -26.86 0.35 -6.86
CA PHE A 56 -27.45 -0.54 -7.86
C PHE A 56 -28.03 -1.81 -7.24
N SER A 57 -27.36 -2.38 -6.24
CA SER A 57 -27.85 -3.53 -5.48
C SER A 57 -29.16 -3.21 -4.75
N THR A 58 -29.26 -2.05 -4.12
CA THR A 58 -30.48 -1.62 -3.39
C THR A 58 -31.65 -1.38 -4.34
N LEU A 59 -31.41 -0.74 -5.48
CA LEU A 59 -32.45 -0.53 -6.50
C LEU A 59 -32.98 -1.88 -7.03
N LEU A 60 -32.08 -2.80 -7.33
CA LEU A 60 -32.45 -4.15 -7.76
C LEU A 60 -33.20 -4.90 -6.66
N ALA A 61 -32.74 -4.82 -5.42
CA ALA A 61 -33.36 -5.49 -4.27
C ALA A 61 -34.80 -4.96 -4.03
N LEU A 62 -34.99 -3.64 -4.03
CA LEU A 62 -36.33 -3.04 -3.87
C LEU A 62 -37.25 -3.44 -5.01
N PHE A 63 -36.77 -3.44 -6.25
CA PHE A 63 -37.56 -3.85 -7.41
C PHE A 63 -38.02 -5.33 -7.30
N ILE A 64 -37.10 -6.25 -7.00
CA ILE A 64 -37.42 -7.68 -6.83
C ILE A 64 -38.29 -7.89 -5.60
N GLY A 65 -38.04 -7.16 -4.50
CA GLY A 65 -38.83 -7.21 -3.28
C GLY A 65 -40.29 -6.82 -3.52
N VAL A 66 -40.52 -5.67 -4.18
CA VAL A 66 -41.86 -5.25 -4.56
C VAL A 66 -42.56 -6.28 -5.43
N LEU A 67 -41.87 -6.80 -6.45
CA LEU A 67 -42.43 -7.82 -7.34
C LEU A 67 -42.82 -9.09 -6.57
N SER A 68 -41.93 -9.58 -5.69
CA SER A 68 -42.17 -10.79 -4.89
C SER A 68 -43.35 -10.62 -3.95
N PHE A 69 -43.43 -9.49 -3.23
CA PHE A 69 -44.53 -9.22 -2.31
C PHE A 69 -45.87 -8.96 -3.02
N HIS A 70 -45.83 -8.38 -4.19
CA HIS A 70 -47.03 -8.19 -5.00
C HIS A 70 -47.62 -9.50 -5.52
N LEU A 71 -46.75 -10.47 -5.88
CA LEU A 71 -47.16 -11.76 -6.43
C LEU A 71 -47.62 -12.77 -5.36
N THR A 72 -46.92 -12.79 -4.22
CA THR A 72 -47.11 -13.86 -3.20
C THR A 72 -47.62 -13.34 -1.85
N GLY A 73 -47.83 -11.99 -1.74
CA GLY A 73 -48.27 -11.37 -0.49
C GLY A 73 -47.10 -11.18 0.52
N TYR A 74 -47.45 -10.64 1.72
CA TYR A 74 -46.48 -10.31 2.76
C TYR A 74 -46.31 -11.48 3.74
N HIS A 75 -45.64 -12.52 3.27
CA HIS A 75 -45.32 -13.72 4.04
C HIS A 75 -43.83 -13.96 4.10
N ILE A 76 -43.39 -14.74 5.08
CA ILE A 76 -41.97 -15.10 5.22
C ILE A 76 -41.44 -15.87 3.99
N TRP A 77 -42.30 -16.65 3.34
CA TRP A 77 -41.97 -17.37 2.10
C TRP A 77 -41.73 -16.44 0.93
N SER A 78 -42.43 -15.28 0.89
CA SER A 78 -42.24 -14.25 -0.13
C SER A 78 -40.86 -13.60 -0.01
N PHE A 79 -40.35 -13.47 1.22
CA PHE A 79 -38.98 -13.01 1.46
C PHE A 79 -37.95 -14.07 1.00
N GLY A 80 -38.24 -15.35 1.18
CA GLY A 80 -37.43 -16.44 0.63
C GLY A 80 -37.38 -16.39 -0.91
N LEU A 81 -38.52 -16.17 -1.58
CA LEU A 81 -38.58 -16.01 -3.04
C LEU A 81 -37.78 -14.79 -3.49
N TYR A 82 -37.91 -13.66 -2.78
CA TYR A 82 -37.10 -12.46 -3.02
C TYR A 82 -35.58 -12.81 -2.99
N LEU A 83 -35.11 -13.48 -1.94
CA LEU A 83 -33.69 -13.85 -1.83
C LEU A 83 -33.25 -14.80 -2.94
N ALA A 84 -34.09 -15.79 -3.29
CA ALA A 84 -33.79 -16.75 -4.35
C ALA A 84 -33.61 -16.08 -5.73
N LEU A 85 -34.30 -14.96 -6.00
CA LEU A 85 -34.18 -14.20 -7.24
C LEU A 85 -33.08 -13.15 -7.16
N TYR A 86 -33.01 -12.41 -6.04
CA TYR A 86 -32.10 -11.28 -5.90
C TYR A 86 -30.63 -11.70 -5.76
N VAL A 87 -30.34 -12.70 -4.91
CA VAL A 87 -28.95 -13.07 -4.60
C VAL A 87 -28.17 -13.53 -5.83
N PRO A 88 -28.71 -14.45 -6.69
CA PRO A 88 -28.00 -14.85 -7.91
C PRO A 88 -27.74 -13.68 -8.87
N LEU A 89 -28.70 -12.73 -8.98
CA LEU A 89 -28.52 -11.56 -9.83
C LEU A 89 -27.47 -10.60 -9.27
N ALA A 90 -27.47 -10.38 -7.95
CA ALA A 90 -26.46 -9.55 -7.30
C ALA A 90 -25.04 -10.10 -7.52
N TYR A 91 -24.83 -11.41 -7.42
CA TYR A 91 -23.57 -12.07 -7.74
C TYR A 91 -23.20 -11.92 -9.23
N LYS A 92 -24.18 -12.14 -10.13
CA LYS A 92 -23.95 -12.02 -11.58
C LYS A 92 -23.46 -10.63 -12.00
N PHE A 93 -23.96 -9.58 -11.35
CA PHE A 93 -23.57 -8.19 -11.64
C PHE A 93 -22.39 -7.68 -10.80
N GLY A 94 -21.84 -8.47 -9.86
CA GLY A 94 -20.74 -8.07 -8.99
C GLY A 94 -21.18 -7.07 -7.90
N TRP A 95 -22.45 -7.17 -7.46
CA TRP A 95 -23.04 -6.29 -6.42
C TRP A 95 -23.30 -7.01 -5.09
N GLU A 96 -22.60 -8.13 -4.86
CA GLU A 96 -22.74 -8.99 -3.69
C GLU A 96 -22.57 -8.24 -2.35
N ILE A 97 -21.74 -7.19 -2.34
CA ILE A 97 -21.49 -6.35 -1.15
C ILE A 97 -22.76 -5.59 -0.70
N GLY A 98 -23.72 -5.41 -1.61
CA GLY A 98 -25.02 -4.80 -1.31
C GLY A 98 -26.07 -5.76 -0.75
N ILE A 99 -25.86 -7.06 -0.79
CA ILE A 99 -26.89 -8.05 -0.43
C ILE A 99 -27.39 -7.83 1.00
N THR A 100 -26.49 -7.75 1.97
CA THR A 100 -26.87 -7.60 3.38
C THR A 100 -27.63 -6.30 3.66
N PRO A 101 -27.10 -5.08 3.37
CA PRO A 101 -27.81 -3.85 3.67
C PRO A 101 -29.13 -3.70 2.88
N SER A 102 -29.16 -4.15 1.62
CA SER A 102 -30.39 -4.07 0.81
C SER A 102 -31.48 -5.02 1.31
N SER A 103 -31.11 -6.20 1.80
CA SER A 103 -32.09 -7.15 2.37
C SER A 103 -32.68 -6.66 3.67
N VAL A 104 -31.95 -5.85 4.46
CA VAL A 104 -32.50 -5.16 5.63
C VAL A 104 -33.61 -4.17 5.20
N LEU A 105 -33.37 -3.36 4.17
CA LEU A 105 -34.37 -2.40 3.65
C LEU A 105 -35.61 -3.15 3.12
N VAL A 106 -35.44 -4.23 2.37
CA VAL A 106 -36.56 -5.05 1.88
C VAL A 106 -37.34 -5.72 3.03
N SER A 107 -36.65 -6.07 4.14
CA SER A 107 -37.35 -6.64 5.31
C SER A 107 -38.33 -5.65 5.96
N HIS A 108 -38.09 -4.32 5.87
CA HIS A 108 -39.03 -3.31 6.35
C HIS A 108 -40.35 -3.35 5.57
N LEU A 109 -40.30 -3.60 4.24
CA LEU A 109 -41.51 -3.75 3.42
C LEU A 109 -42.35 -4.94 3.91
N LEU A 110 -41.69 -6.03 4.30
CA LEU A 110 -42.35 -7.21 4.86
C LEU A 110 -43.01 -6.90 6.22
N VAL A 111 -42.27 -6.23 7.12
CA VAL A 111 -42.72 -5.91 8.47
C VAL A 111 -43.90 -4.94 8.43
N GLN A 112 -43.82 -3.91 7.57
CA GLN A 112 -44.88 -2.92 7.41
C GLN A 112 -46.04 -3.39 6.52
N LYS A 113 -45.92 -4.58 5.91
CA LYS A 113 -46.89 -5.16 4.98
C LYS A 113 -47.35 -4.17 3.91
N SER A 114 -46.43 -3.38 3.40
CA SER A 114 -46.70 -2.35 2.41
C SER A 114 -45.59 -2.24 1.39
N THR A 115 -45.95 -1.93 0.15
CA THR A 115 -45.07 -1.53 -0.94
C THR A 115 -45.45 -0.18 -1.50
N SER A 116 -46.02 0.71 -0.63
CA SER A 116 -46.40 2.04 -1.03
C SER A 116 -45.18 2.85 -1.54
N PRO A 117 -45.40 3.78 -2.49
CA PRO A 117 -44.32 4.65 -2.96
C PRO A 117 -43.62 5.43 -1.85
N ASP A 118 -44.38 5.88 -0.84
CA ASP A 118 -43.86 6.62 0.32
C ASP A 118 -42.85 5.77 1.11
N LEU A 119 -43.16 4.47 1.31
CA LEU A 119 -42.27 3.56 2.00
C LEU A 119 -41.00 3.25 1.16
N LEU A 120 -41.13 3.11 -0.15
CA LEU A 120 -39.98 2.90 -1.06
C LEU A 120 -39.05 4.11 -1.06
N VAL A 121 -39.64 5.33 -1.04
CA VAL A 121 -38.88 6.59 -0.91
C VAL A 121 -38.16 6.63 0.45
N ASN A 122 -38.85 6.24 1.55
CA ASN A 122 -38.25 6.14 2.87
C ASN A 122 -36.99 5.21 2.85
N GLU A 123 -37.11 4.03 2.29
CA GLU A 123 -35.98 3.08 2.23
C GLU A 123 -34.81 3.60 1.39
N LEU A 124 -35.12 4.27 0.28
CA LEU A 124 -34.09 4.91 -0.55
C LEU A 124 -33.42 6.08 0.18
N LEU A 125 -34.18 6.89 0.93
CA LEU A 125 -33.63 7.99 1.75
C LEU A 125 -32.74 7.45 2.87
N LEU A 126 -33.13 6.38 3.56
CA LEU A 126 -32.29 5.73 4.57
C LEU A 126 -30.96 5.29 3.98
N PHE A 127 -31.00 4.69 2.78
CA PHE A 127 -29.80 4.30 2.07
C PHE A 127 -28.91 5.51 1.71
N LEU A 128 -29.50 6.57 1.12
CA LEU A 128 -28.75 7.76 0.70
C LEU A 128 -28.14 8.51 1.89
N ILE A 129 -28.86 8.63 3.00
CA ILE A 129 -28.36 9.26 4.23
C ILE A 129 -27.20 8.43 4.79
N GLY A 130 -27.37 7.13 4.94
CA GLY A 130 -26.33 6.26 5.48
C GLY A 130 -25.05 6.26 4.64
N THR A 131 -25.17 6.08 3.33
CA THR A 131 -24.02 6.12 2.41
C THR A 131 -23.43 7.51 2.27
N GLY A 132 -24.27 8.57 2.32
CA GLY A 132 -23.83 9.96 2.25
C GLY A 132 -22.94 10.35 3.42
N PHE A 133 -23.34 10.01 4.66
CA PHE A 133 -22.49 10.24 5.84
C PHE A 133 -21.22 9.40 5.83
N ALA A 134 -21.28 8.14 5.38
CA ALA A 134 -20.09 7.32 5.22
C ALA A 134 -19.10 7.95 4.24
N LEU A 135 -19.57 8.46 3.10
CA LEU A 135 -18.75 9.17 2.11
C LEU A 135 -18.16 10.46 2.70
N THR A 136 -18.97 11.30 3.34
CA THR A 136 -18.55 12.60 3.88
C THR A 136 -17.47 12.43 4.96
N VAL A 137 -17.70 11.52 5.91
CA VAL A 137 -16.74 11.24 6.98
C VAL A 137 -15.44 10.62 6.42
N ASN A 138 -15.54 9.82 5.36
CA ASN A 138 -14.36 9.22 4.75
C ASN A 138 -13.59 10.19 3.83
N LEU A 139 -14.24 11.22 3.27
CA LEU A 139 -13.55 12.29 2.55
C LEU A 139 -12.62 13.11 3.47
N TYR A 140 -12.95 13.21 4.75
CA TYR A 140 -12.13 13.90 5.76
C TYR A 140 -11.04 12.98 6.33
N MET A 141 -10.29 12.30 5.45
CA MET A 141 -9.13 11.50 5.87
C MET A 141 -7.88 12.36 5.98
N PRO A 142 -7.13 12.31 7.10
CA PRO A 142 -5.83 12.98 7.18
C PRO A 142 -4.89 12.37 6.13
N SER A 143 -4.08 13.24 5.52
CA SER A 143 -3.03 12.82 4.59
C SER A 143 -2.01 11.94 5.31
N ARG A 144 -1.55 10.86 4.67
CA ARG A 144 -0.49 9.98 5.16
C ARG A 144 0.91 10.44 4.73
N GLN A 145 1.01 11.59 4.11
CA GLN A 145 2.25 12.14 3.55
C GLN A 145 3.37 12.27 4.60
N GLU A 146 3.05 12.72 5.80
CA GLU A 146 4.03 12.81 6.89
C GLU A 146 4.56 11.43 7.32
N GLU A 147 3.67 10.44 7.41
CA GLU A 147 4.04 9.06 7.76
C GLU A 147 4.91 8.44 6.64
N ILE A 148 4.55 8.65 5.37
CA ILE A 148 5.35 8.22 4.21
C ILE A 148 6.73 8.88 4.25
N HIS A 149 6.81 10.18 4.55
CA HIS A 149 8.07 10.90 4.65
C HIS A 149 8.95 10.33 5.78
N LEU A 150 8.38 9.98 6.91
CA LEU A 150 9.10 9.32 8.00
C LEU A 150 9.67 7.96 7.58
N TYR A 151 8.93 7.18 6.78
CA TYR A 151 9.46 5.92 6.23
C TYR A 151 10.61 6.16 5.26
N HIS A 152 10.56 7.21 4.43
CA HIS A 152 11.70 7.59 3.60
C HIS A 152 12.97 7.82 4.43
N LEU A 153 12.87 8.62 5.49
CA LEU A 153 14.00 8.92 6.38
C LEU A 153 14.54 7.65 7.06
N LYS A 154 13.68 6.81 7.61
CA LYS A 154 14.07 5.56 8.28
C LYS A 154 14.76 4.59 7.32
N VAL A 155 14.27 4.45 6.09
CA VAL A 155 14.86 3.59 5.06
C VAL A 155 16.24 4.09 4.66
N GLU A 156 16.41 5.41 4.41
CA GLU A 156 17.70 6.00 4.08
C GLU A 156 18.72 5.82 5.21
N GLU A 157 18.31 6.05 6.45
CA GLU A 157 19.16 5.86 7.63
C GLU A 157 19.57 4.39 7.78
N LYS A 158 18.65 3.44 7.60
CA LYS A 158 18.96 2.01 7.68
C LYS A 158 19.92 1.58 6.57
N LEU A 159 19.73 2.07 5.35
CA LEU A 159 20.64 1.81 4.23
C LEU A 159 22.06 2.34 4.53
N LYS A 160 22.16 3.56 5.04
CA LYS A 160 23.44 4.14 5.45
C LYS A 160 24.13 3.28 6.51
N HIS A 161 23.41 2.82 7.53
CA HIS A 161 23.95 1.95 8.58
C HIS A 161 24.46 0.60 8.01
N ILE A 162 23.74 0.00 7.06
CA ILE A 162 24.18 -1.25 6.41
C ILE A 162 25.49 -1.05 5.65
N LEU A 163 25.59 0.03 4.87
CA LEU A 163 26.80 0.34 4.10
C LEU A 163 28.00 0.64 5.02
N GLN A 164 27.79 1.40 6.10
CA GLN A 164 28.81 1.63 7.12
C GLN A 164 29.25 0.33 7.82
N ARG A 165 28.32 -0.59 7.99
CA ARG A 165 28.65 -1.91 8.58
C ARG A 165 29.51 -2.74 7.61
N PHE A 166 29.22 -2.67 6.32
CA PHE A 166 30.05 -3.34 5.29
C PHE A 166 31.46 -2.72 5.21
N GLU A 167 31.57 -1.38 5.26
CA GLU A 167 32.84 -0.68 5.40
C GLU A 167 33.65 -1.23 6.58
N TYR A 168 33.03 -1.30 7.76
CA TYR A 168 33.69 -1.76 8.98
C TYR A 168 34.21 -3.20 8.86
N TYR A 169 33.40 -4.13 8.31
CA TYR A 169 33.82 -5.51 8.13
C TYR A 169 34.94 -5.66 7.11
N LEU A 170 34.85 -4.96 5.99
CA LEU A 170 35.90 -4.97 4.96
C LEU A 170 37.20 -4.32 5.47
N GLY A 171 37.11 -3.30 6.31
CA GLY A 171 38.30 -2.62 6.88
C GLY A 171 38.97 -3.41 7.98
N LYS A 172 38.23 -4.15 8.81
CA LYS A 172 38.79 -4.91 9.95
C LYS A 172 39.08 -6.38 9.64
N GLY A 173 38.61 -6.91 8.52
CA GLY A 173 38.79 -8.31 8.17
C GLY A 173 37.95 -9.30 9.02
N ASP A 174 36.95 -8.82 9.77
CA ASP A 174 36.03 -9.65 10.53
C ASP A 174 34.70 -9.77 9.77
N GLY A 175 34.59 -10.80 8.92
CA GLY A 175 33.45 -11.04 8.04
C GLY A 175 32.17 -11.58 8.71
N ARG A 176 32.09 -11.63 10.03
CA ARG A 176 30.92 -12.18 10.75
C ARG A 176 29.72 -11.24 10.74
N ASN A 177 29.08 -11.11 9.62
CA ASN A 177 27.86 -10.35 9.44
C ASN A 177 26.62 -11.26 9.46
N ARG A 178 25.70 -11.06 10.40
CA ARG A 178 24.46 -11.85 10.50
C ARG A 178 23.36 -11.39 9.56
N ALA A 179 23.62 -10.42 8.68
CA ALA A 179 22.62 -9.80 7.79
C ALA A 179 21.36 -9.27 8.49
N GLN A 180 21.34 -9.21 9.83
CA GLN A 180 20.19 -8.79 10.62
C GLN A 180 19.68 -7.40 10.22
N LEU A 181 20.60 -6.46 9.95
CA LEU A 181 20.20 -5.11 9.51
C LEU A 181 19.47 -5.11 8.16
N VAL A 182 19.76 -6.07 7.28
CA VAL A 182 19.07 -6.23 5.99
C VAL A 182 17.68 -6.81 6.21
N GLU A 183 17.50 -7.72 7.16
CA GLU A 183 16.18 -8.24 7.54
C GLU A 183 15.29 -7.15 8.15
N GLU A 184 15.86 -6.30 9.01
CA GLU A 184 15.16 -5.13 9.56
C GLU A 184 14.78 -4.12 8.47
N LEU A 185 15.63 -3.92 7.46
CA LEU A 185 15.32 -3.08 6.30
C LEU A 185 14.17 -3.66 5.48
N ASP A 186 14.15 -4.98 5.25
CA ASP A 186 13.08 -5.63 4.49
C ASP A 186 11.71 -5.49 5.20
N GLN A 187 11.67 -5.67 6.51
CA GLN A 187 10.46 -5.44 7.30
C GLN A 187 9.97 -3.99 7.20
N LEU A 188 10.89 -3.03 7.32
CA LEU A 188 10.58 -1.61 7.19
C LEU A 188 10.04 -1.25 5.79
N LEU A 189 10.61 -1.85 4.75
CA LEU A 189 10.17 -1.65 3.36
C LEU A 189 8.80 -2.29 3.09
N GLU A 190 8.51 -3.45 3.69
CA GLU A 190 7.19 -4.07 3.59
C GLU A 190 6.10 -3.21 4.24
N GLU A 191 6.37 -2.63 5.41
CA GLU A 191 5.46 -1.70 6.08
C GLU A 191 5.26 -0.42 5.25
N ALA A 192 6.35 0.16 4.73
CA ALA A 192 6.31 1.35 3.89
C ALA A 192 5.48 1.11 2.61
N LEU A 193 5.66 -0.01 1.93
CA LEU A 193 4.90 -0.38 0.74
C LEU A 193 3.42 -0.55 1.05
N LYS A 194 3.06 -1.23 2.13
CA LYS A 194 1.65 -1.34 2.57
C LYS A 194 1.02 0.04 2.77
N LEU A 195 1.74 0.95 3.44
CA LEU A 195 1.26 2.31 3.68
C LEU A 195 1.05 3.09 2.38
N VAL A 196 2.02 3.02 1.46
CA VAL A 196 1.97 3.76 0.19
C VAL A 196 0.88 3.22 -0.74
N TYR A 197 0.67 1.90 -0.81
CA TYR A 197 -0.43 1.32 -1.57
C TYR A 197 -1.80 1.72 -1.01
N LEU A 198 -1.93 1.84 0.31
CA LEU A 198 -3.15 2.35 0.93
C LEU A 198 -3.35 3.84 0.61
N ASP A 199 -2.30 4.65 0.70
CA ASP A 199 -2.35 6.08 0.34
C ASP A 199 -2.69 6.28 -1.13
N HIS A 200 -2.07 5.50 -2.03
CA HIS A 200 -2.38 5.52 -3.46
C HIS A 200 -3.85 5.20 -3.75
N SER A 201 -4.45 4.26 -3.03
CA SER A 201 -5.87 3.92 -3.19
C SER A 201 -6.83 4.95 -2.57
N ASP A 202 -6.34 5.87 -1.72
CA ASP A 202 -7.12 6.95 -1.11
C ASP A 202 -7.30 8.16 -2.03
N HIS A 203 -6.39 8.39 -2.97
CA HIS A 203 -6.46 9.52 -3.89
C HIS A 203 -7.34 9.22 -5.11
N LEU A 204 -8.28 10.13 -5.39
CA LEU A 204 -9.26 9.99 -6.50
C LEU A 204 -8.74 10.56 -7.83
N PHE A 205 -7.82 11.54 -7.78
CA PHE A 205 -7.34 12.29 -8.93
C PHE A 205 -5.82 12.47 -8.85
N HIS A 206 -5.13 12.26 -9.97
CA HIS A 206 -3.73 12.54 -10.24
C HIS A 206 -2.75 12.19 -9.10
N GLN A 207 -2.19 11.01 -9.18
CA GLN A 207 -1.13 10.58 -8.28
C GLN A 207 0.12 10.22 -9.07
N THR A 208 1.26 10.72 -8.59
CA THR A 208 2.55 10.20 -9.02
C THR A 208 2.79 8.88 -8.30
N ASP A 209 3.07 7.82 -9.04
CA ASP A 209 3.47 6.51 -8.49
C ASP A 209 4.88 6.55 -7.85
N TYR A 210 5.41 7.78 -7.63
CA TYR A 210 6.75 8.03 -7.12
C TYR A 210 7.08 7.23 -5.86
N HIS A 211 6.22 7.31 -4.84
CA HIS A 211 6.48 6.65 -3.56
C HIS A 211 6.47 5.13 -3.68
N ILE A 212 5.57 4.59 -4.50
CA ILE A 212 5.50 3.14 -4.77
C ILE A 212 6.80 2.69 -5.42
N HIS A 213 7.17 3.30 -6.56
CA HIS A 213 8.36 2.92 -7.31
C HIS A 213 9.65 3.20 -6.54
N TYR A 214 9.66 4.22 -5.67
CA TYR A 214 10.79 4.48 -4.78
C TYR A 214 11.01 3.31 -3.81
N PHE A 215 9.98 2.88 -3.08
CA PHE A 215 10.15 1.78 -2.14
C PHE A 215 10.35 0.42 -2.84
N GLU A 216 9.79 0.21 -4.02
CA GLU A 216 10.09 -0.96 -4.85
C GLU A 216 11.56 -0.97 -5.31
N MET A 217 12.10 0.17 -5.72
CA MET A 217 13.53 0.32 -6.04
C MET A 217 14.37 -0.02 -4.81
N ARG A 218 14.02 0.52 -3.62
CA ARG A 218 14.73 0.21 -2.37
C ARG A 218 14.62 -1.28 -1.98
N GLN A 219 13.51 -1.94 -2.26
CA GLN A 219 13.37 -3.38 -2.06
C GLN A 219 14.29 -4.19 -2.98
N ARG A 220 14.46 -3.78 -4.23
CA ARG A 220 15.44 -4.39 -5.14
C ARG A 220 16.87 -4.19 -4.62
N GLN A 221 17.18 -3.00 -4.12
CA GLN A 221 18.48 -2.71 -3.51
C GLN A 221 18.72 -3.54 -2.23
N SER A 222 17.72 -3.77 -1.41
CA SER A 222 17.84 -4.62 -0.22
C SER A 222 18.23 -6.05 -0.57
N ARG A 223 17.72 -6.60 -1.69
CA ARG A 223 18.13 -7.93 -2.18
C ARG A 223 19.62 -7.98 -2.55
N ILE A 224 20.12 -6.92 -3.19
CA ILE A 224 21.56 -6.80 -3.52
C ILE A 224 22.39 -6.73 -2.23
N LEU A 225 21.96 -5.92 -1.24
CA LEU A 225 22.66 -5.84 0.05
C LEU A 225 22.71 -7.19 0.79
N ARG A 226 21.65 -8.00 0.67
CA ARG A 226 21.62 -9.36 1.24
C ARG A 226 22.68 -10.26 0.60
N ASN A 227 22.81 -10.21 -0.72
CA ASN A 227 23.84 -10.97 -1.44
C ASN A 227 25.24 -10.49 -1.03
N MET A 228 25.47 -9.17 -0.96
CA MET A 228 26.74 -8.61 -0.50
C MET A 228 27.06 -9.05 0.94
N ALA A 229 26.08 -9.04 1.85
CA ALA A 229 26.28 -9.49 3.22
C ALA A 229 26.74 -10.93 3.31
N GLN A 230 26.22 -11.82 2.46
CA GLN A 230 26.65 -13.22 2.38
C GLN A 230 28.05 -13.35 1.82
N GLN A 231 28.39 -12.59 0.78
CA GLN A 231 29.71 -12.59 0.16
C GLN A 231 30.80 -12.07 1.10
N ILE A 232 30.54 -11.00 1.85
CA ILE A 232 31.47 -10.46 2.86
C ILE A 232 31.82 -11.51 3.91
N ASN A 233 30.86 -12.36 4.31
CA ASN A 233 31.10 -13.44 5.28
C ASN A 233 32.03 -14.54 4.76
N THR A 234 32.14 -14.69 3.45
CA THR A 234 33.01 -15.73 2.82
C THR A 234 34.38 -15.20 2.40
N CYS A 235 34.59 -13.88 2.46
CA CYS A 235 35.87 -13.27 2.08
C CYS A 235 36.96 -13.47 3.15
N ASN A 236 38.14 -13.86 2.70
CA ASN A 236 39.36 -13.71 3.49
C ASN A 236 39.92 -12.29 3.26
N LEU A 237 39.72 -11.40 4.23
CA LEU A 237 39.81 -9.93 4.06
C LEU A 237 41.21 -9.36 4.30
N ALA A 238 42.27 -10.17 4.23
CA ALA A 238 43.66 -9.70 4.44
C ALA A 238 44.23 -8.88 3.27
N ALA A 239 43.45 -8.61 2.23
CA ALA A 239 43.93 -7.97 0.99
C ALA A 239 43.85 -6.44 1.04
N SER A 240 44.83 -5.76 0.44
CA SER A 240 44.81 -4.28 0.30
C SER A 240 43.58 -3.75 -0.47
N GLU A 241 43.00 -4.61 -1.32
CA GLU A 241 41.81 -4.32 -2.11
C GLU A 241 40.54 -4.19 -1.24
N SER A 242 40.49 -4.92 -0.11
CA SER A 242 39.35 -4.81 0.83
C SER A 242 39.25 -3.42 1.47
N LEU A 243 40.39 -2.78 1.74
CA LEU A 243 40.44 -1.39 2.26
C LEU A 243 39.95 -0.39 1.26
N ILE A 244 40.28 -0.56 -0.02
CA ILE A 244 39.84 0.33 -1.10
C ILE A 244 38.30 0.20 -1.23
N LEU A 245 37.78 -1.02 -1.22
CA LEU A 245 36.34 -1.26 -1.28
C LEU A 245 35.62 -0.70 -0.04
N ALA A 246 36.21 -0.82 1.16
CA ALA A 246 35.70 -0.23 2.39
C ALA A 246 35.54 1.30 2.25
N GLN A 247 36.55 2.00 1.73
CA GLN A 247 36.49 3.44 1.47
C GLN A 247 35.36 3.82 0.50
N LEU A 248 35.13 2.99 -0.51
CA LEU A 248 34.03 3.21 -1.45
C LEU A 248 32.66 3.03 -0.79
N PHE A 249 32.48 2.03 0.08
CA PHE A 249 31.27 1.88 0.89
C PHE A 249 31.05 3.08 1.80
N ALA A 250 32.09 3.61 2.45
CA ALA A 250 32.02 4.82 3.28
C ALA A 250 31.53 6.03 2.46
N LYS A 251 32.15 6.25 1.29
CA LYS A 251 31.79 7.36 0.39
C LYS A 251 30.32 7.26 -0.05
N ILE A 252 29.86 6.06 -0.42
CA ILE A 252 28.48 5.83 -0.81
C ILE A 252 27.53 6.05 0.37
N ALA A 253 27.87 5.58 1.57
CA ALA A 253 27.06 5.78 2.77
C ALA A 253 26.85 7.27 3.10
N ASP A 254 27.88 8.10 2.89
CA ASP A 254 27.82 9.55 3.16
C ASP A 254 27.05 10.31 2.08
N GLN A 255 27.13 9.90 0.83
CA GLN A 255 26.48 10.56 -0.29
C GLN A 255 25.08 10.01 -0.62
N LEU A 256 24.70 8.87 -0.04
CA LEU A 256 23.40 8.29 -0.25
C LEU A 256 22.33 9.13 0.45
N SER A 257 21.45 9.74 -0.32
CA SER A 257 20.28 10.49 0.19
C SER A 257 19.13 10.40 -0.79
N GLN A 258 17.91 10.66 -0.33
CA GLN A 258 16.73 10.65 -1.18
C GLN A 258 16.86 11.60 -2.40
N THR A 259 17.55 12.70 -2.26
CA THR A 259 17.63 13.75 -3.30
C THR A 259 18.82 13.64 -4.26
N ASN A 260 19.83 12.80 -3.93
CA ASN A 260 21.02 12.64 -4.76
C ASN A 260 20.78 11.55 -5.84
N PRO A 261 20.80 11.86 -7.14
CA PRO A 261 20.66 10.86 -8.22
C PRO A 261 21.82 9.87 -8.33
N ALA A 262 22.95 10.10 -7.63
CA ALA A 262 24.10 9.20 -7.50
C ALA A 262 24.92 8.95 -8.78
N ASN A 263 24.83 9.82 -9.80
CA ASN A 263 25.60 9.69 -11.04
C ASN A 263 27.12 9.69 -10.80
N ASP A 264 27.60 10.56 -9.92
CA ASP A 264 29.03 10.67 -9.61
C ASP A 264 29.58 9.40 -8.97
N LEU A 265 28.73 8.70 -8.20
CA LEU A 265 29.11 7.42 -7.57
C LEU A 265 29.35 6.30 -8.59
N LEU A 266 28.62 6.29 -9.72
CA LEU A 266 28.90 5.35 -10.81
C LEU A 266 30.27 5.58 -11.45
N ASN A 267 30.63 6.83 -11.67
CA ASN A 267 31.95 7.20 -12.22
C ASN A 267 33.07 6.74 -11.27
N ASP A 268 32.89 6.91 -9.97
CA ASP A 268 33.85 6.43 -8.97
C ASP A 268 33.99 4.90 -9.05
N ILE A 269 32.87 4.16 -9.07
CA ILE A 269 32.86 2.70 -9.15
C ILE A 269 33.56 2.22 -10.42
N GLU A 270 33.31 2.85 -11.56
CA GLU A 270 33.97 2.51 -12.82
C GLU A 270 35.48 2.74 -12.74
N SER A 271 35.90 3.85 -12.12
CA SER A 271 37.33 4.12 -11.87
C SER A 271 37.99 3.03 -11.02
N TYR A 272 37.32 2.56 -9.98
CA TYR A 272 37.80 1.41 -9.16
C TYR A 272 37.84 0.11 -9.95
N LEU A 273 36.85 -0.17 -10.80
CA LEU A 273 36.87 -1.34 -11.70
C LEU A 273 38.05 -1.31 -12.64
N GLN A 274 38.46 -0.17 -13.18
CA GLN A 274 39.65 0.00 -14.00
C GLN A 274 40.95 -0.30 -13.19
N VAL A 275 41.00 0.20 -11.95
CA VAL A 275 42.15 -0.14 -11.05
C VAL A 275 42.25 -1.64 -10.82
N PHE A 276 41.12 -2.32 -10.58
CA PHE A 276 41.15 -3.79 -10.44
C PHE A 276 41.61 -4.51 -11.69
N ARG A 277 41.20 -4.09 -12.87
CA ARG A 277 41.60 -4.70 -14.18
C ARG A 277 43.07 -4.55 -14.48
N ASN A 278 43.68 -3.44 -14.07
CA ASN A 278 45.08 -3.13 -14.38
C ASN A 278 46.08 -3.71 -13.37
N ARG A 279 45.62 -4.45 -12.35
CA ARG A 279 46.51 -5.08 -11.38
C ARG A 279 47.18 -6.34 -11.94
N SER A 280 48.34 -6.65 -11.36
CA SER A 280 49.05 -7.92 -11.66
C SER A 280 48.21 -9.14 -11.36
N LEU A 281 48.38 -10.22 -12.11
CA LEU A 281 47.66 -11.48 -11.89
C LEU A 281 47.91 -12.03 -10.48
N PRO A 282 46.92 -12.70 -9.86
CA PRO A 282 47.05 -13.32 -8.54
C PRO A 282 48.10 -14.46 -8.61
N LYS A 283 48.91 -14.59 -7.58
CA LYS A 283 49.98 -15.59 -7.52
C LYS A 283 49.55 -16.87 -6.80
N THR A 284 48.54 -16.82 -5.97
CA THR A 284 48.01 -17.96 -5.20
C THR A 284 46.52 -18.16 -5.48
N ARG A 285 46.03 -19.38 -5.21
CA ARG A 285 44.60 -19.69 -5.30
C ARG A 285 43.79 -18.83 -4.32
N GLU A 286 44.25 -18.64 -3.11
CA GLU A 286 43.62 -17.84 -2.08
C GLU A 286 43.50 -16.37 -2.52
N GLU A 287 44.55 -15.81 -3.07
CA GLU A 287 44.54 -14.45 -3.64
C GLU A 287 43.54 -14.33 -4.78
N PHE A 288 43.46 -15.35 -5.66
CA PHE A 288 42.48 -15.36 -6.74
C PHE A 288 41.05 -15.40 -6.24
N GLU A 289 40.73 -16.29 -5.28
CA GLU A 289 39.40 -16.43 -4.71
C GLU A 289 38.95 -15.11 -3.99
N THR A 290 39.85 -14.51 -3.21
CA THR A 290 39.60 -13.23 -2.54
C THR A 290 39.37 -12.10 -3.54
N ARG A 291 40.22 -11.96 -4.56
CA ARG A 291 40.01 -10.93 -5.59
C ARG A 291 38.73 -11.12 -6.39
N ALA A 292 38.40 -12.38 -6.73
CA ALA A 292 37.14 -12.69 -7.41
C ALA A 292 35.91 -12.24 -6.60
N THR A 293 35.90 -12.51 -5.29
CA THR A 293 34.83 -12.10 -4.41
C THR A 293 34.74 -10.57 -4.25
N LEU A 294 35.88 -9.89 -4.11
CA LEU A 294 35.91 -8.42 -4.05
C LEU A 294 35.44 -7.76 -5.35
N LEU A 295 35.80 -8.34 -6.51
CA LEU A 295 35.33 -7.89 -7.82
C LEU A 295 33.78 -8.06 -7.92
N GLN A 296 33.28 -9.20 -7.43
CA GLN A 296 31.83 -9.45 -7.40
C GLN A 296 31.10 -8.45 -6.49
N LEU A 297 31.63 -8.17 -5.29
CA LEU A 297 31.09 -7.14 -4.41
C LEU A 297 31.06 -5.76 -5.09
N LEU A 298 32.10 -5.40 -5.82
CA LEU A 298 32.15 -4.14 -6.56
C LEU A 298 31.10 -4.08 -7.67
N ARG A 299 30.84 -5.20 -8.36
CA ARG A 299 29.77 -5.31 -9.36
C ARG A 299 28.38 -5.24 -8.75
N GLU A 300 28.15 -5.86 -7.61
CA GLU A 300 26.89 -5.72 -6.88
C GLU A 300 26.67 -4.28 -6.41
N LEU A 301 27.73 -3.59 -6.01
CA LEU A 301 27.66 -2.18 -5.62
C LEU A 301 27.33 -1.28 -6.82
N GLU A 302 27.90 -1.56 -8.00
CA GLU A 302 27.54 -0.91 -9.25
C GLU A 302 26.04 -1.06 -9.54
N ASN A 303 25.53 -2.30 -9.49
CA ASN A 303 24.12 -2.60 -9.71
C ASN A 303 23.22 -1.90 -8.68
N PHE A 304 23.65 -1.84 -7.41
CA PHE A 304 22.94 -1.15 -6.34
C PHE A 304 22.78 0.35 -6.65
N ILE A 305 23.83 1.02 -7.12
CA ILE A 305 23.78 2.44 -7.49
C ILE A 305 23.02 2.64 -8.80
N GLN A 306 23.20 1.76 -9.79
CA GLN A 306 22.51 1.84 -11.08
C GLN A 306 21.00 1.83 -10.93
N LEU A 307 20.43 0.98 -10.05
CA LEU A 307 19.00 0.97 -9.77
C LEU A 307 18.47 2.35 -9.34
N LYS A 308 19.28 3.08 -8.58
CA LYS A 308 18.90 4.42 -8.12
C LYS A 308 18.98 5.44 -9.26
N VAL A 309 20.05 5.40 -10.07
CA VAL A 309 20.21 6.26 -11.24
C VAL A 309 19.06 6.06 -12.22
N ASP A 310 18.73 4.82 -12.56
CA ASP A 310 17.64 4.47 -13.48
C ASP A 310 16.29 4.97 -12.97
N PHE A 311 16.06 4.89 -11.64
CA PHE A 311 14.87 5.42 -11.01
C PHE A 311 14.75 6.94 -11.22
N TYR A 312 15.80 7.71 -10.95
CA TYR A 312 15.78 9.16 -11.10
C TYR A 312 15.70 9.61 -12.56
N GLN A 313 16.36 8.92 -13.49
CA GLN A 313 16.24 9.21 -14.92
C GLN A 313 14.81 9.06 -15.40
N ARG A 314 14.15 7.97 -15.07
CA ARG A 314 12.75 7.73 -15.43
C ARG A 314 11.82 8.81 -14.89
N TYR A 315 11.98 9.21 -13.63
CA TYR A 315 11.16 10.26 -13.02
C TYR A 315 11.44 11.66 -13.54
N SER A 316 12.66 11.97 -13.94
CA SER A 316 12.97 13.24 -14.59
C SER A 316 12.31 13.38 -15.96
N GLU A 317 12.24 12.28 -16.73
CA GLU A 317 11.57 12.21 -18.02
C GLU A 317 10.05 12.34 -17.88
N GLU A 318 9.43 11.66 -16.92
CA GLU A 318 7.99 11.80 -16.65
C GLU A 318 7.60 13.22 -16.27
N LYS A 319 8.41 13.90 -15.45
CA LYS A 319 8.17 15.28 -15.03
C LYS A 319 8.33 16.27 -16.18
N SER A 320 9.23 16.01 -17.11
CA SER A 320 9.45 16.80 -18.33
C SER A 320 8.31 16.63 -19.34
N ASN A 321 7.67 15.46 -19.41
CA ASN A 321 6.56 15.18 -20.32
C ASN A 321 5.19 15.69 -19.81
N LEU A 322 5.12 16.11 -18.55
CA LEU A 322 3.89 16.63 -17.92
C LEU A 322 3.92 18.19 -17.78
N SER A 323 5.02 18.82 -18.10
CA SER A 323 5.20 20.29 -18.14
C SER A 323 5.07 20.85 -19.55
#